data_66b40885d6a71a6b13790b5b3e02e36e
#
_entry.id   66b40885d6a71a6b13790b5b3e02e36e
#
_cell.length_a   1.000
_cell.length_b   1.000
_cell.length_c   1.000
_cell.angle_alpha   90.00
_cell.angle_beta   90.00
_cell.angle_gamma   90.00
#
_symmetry.space_group_name_H-M   'P 1'
#
loop_
_entity.id
_entity.type
_entity.pdbx_description
1 polymer ?
#
loop_
_entity_poly.entity_id
_entity_poly.type
_entity_poly.pdbx_seq_one_letter_code
_entity_poly.pdbx_strand_id
1 'polypeptide(L)'
;MKKAFSNNYVFLENIPQKENVNYSTLEKKYLNVMVLNRVIWCVITLIAIIAIPILRDENFSIYIYLSSLFIWLTIFTFTGFSFKKKKYVFREHDLIYSSGVIFTKSILIPYNRIQHLAVHQGVFSRIYNLASIQFYTAGGSSSDISIKGLSKEDADRWKEFVSEKIKKLKQ
;
A
#
# COMPACT_ATOMS: atom_id res chain seq x y z
N MET A 1 26.70 0.78 35.80
CA MET A 1 25.56 1.01 36.71
C MET A 1 24.29 0.52 36.02
N LYS A 2 23.65 -0.53 36.49
CA LYS A 2 22.33 -0.96 36.00
C LYS A 2 21.32 0.08 36.49
N LYS A 3 20.65 0.79 35.56
CA LYS A 3 19.51 1.64 35.93
C LYS A 3 18.45 0.78 36.56
N ALA A 4 18.05 1.12 37.81
CA ALA A 4 16.94 0.45 38.46
C ALA A 4 15.69 0.52 37.58
N PHE A 5 14.97 -0.59 37.43
CA PHE A 5 13.73 -0.65 36.72
C PHE A 5 12.71 0.26 37.42
N SER A 6 12.24 1.27 36.73
CA SER A 6 11.20 2.18 37.19
C SER A 6 10.00 2.05 36.28
N ASN A 7 8.83 1.74 36.84
CA ASN A 7 7.56 1.59 36.13
C ASN A 7 6.61 2.72 36.55
N ASN A 8 6.86 3.91 36.04
CA ASN A 8 6.04 5.07 36.34
C ASN A 8 4.85 5.15 35.39
N TYR A 9 3.74 5.77 35.82
CA TYR A 9 2.59 6.05 34.99
C TYR A 9 2.98 6.97 33.83
N VAL A 10 2.54 6.61 32.63
CA VAL A 10 2.69 7.44 31.43
C VAL A 10 1.36 8.16 31.19
N PHE A 11 1.36 9.47 31.29
CA PHE A 11 0.21 10.29 30.97
C PHE A 11 0.12 10.53 29.46
N LEU A 12 -1.10 10.54 28.93
CA LEU A 12 -1.35 10.70 27.49
C LEU A 12 -0.78 12.02 26.93
N GLU A 13 -0.75 13.06 27.76
CA GLU A 13 -0.18 14.39 27.41
C GLU A 13 1.32 14.36 27.15
N ASN A 14 2.05 13.42 27.75
CA ASN A 14 3.49 13.25 27.57
C ASN A 14 3.85 12.33 26.39
N ILE A 15 2.86 11.77 25.69
CA ILE A 15 3.09 10.93 24.53
C ILE A 15 3.13 11.81 23.27
N PRO A 16 4.14 11.64 22.39
CA PRO A 16 4.22 12.37 21.14
C PRO A 16 2.93 12.18 20.31
N GLN A 17 2.26 13.27 19.99
CA GLN A 17 1.02 13.23 19.23
C GLN A 17 1.31 12.84 17.78
N LYS A 18 0.46 11.98 17.23
CA LYS A 18 0.54 11.50 15.84
C LYS A 18 0.35 12.63 14.82
N GLU A 19 -0.22 13.75 15.23
CA GLU A 19 -0.54 14.91 14.37
C GLU A 19 0.72 15.66 13.88
N ASN A 20 1.84 15.54 14.58
CA ASN A 20 3.10 16.20 14.21
C ASN A 20 3.97 15.38 13.23
N VAL A 21 3.44 14.31 12.64
CA VAL A 21 4.19 13.48 11.70
C VAL A 21 3.93 13.97 10.27
N ASN A 22 4.97 14.45 9.60
CA ASN A 22 4.91 14.80 8.18
C ASN A 22 4.90 13.53 7.33
N TYR A 23 3.71 13.13 6.89
CA TYR A 23 3.53 11.97 6.01
C TYR A 23 3.88 12.32 4.56
N SER A 24 4.65 11.47 3.94
CA SER A 24 4.86 11.47 2.48
C SER A 24 3.69 10.79 1.78
N THR A 25 3.32 11.33 0.63
CA THR A 25 2.32 10.76 -0.26
C THR A 25 2.99 9.92 -1.34
N LEU A 26 2.21 9.01 -1.94
CA LEU A 26 2.68 8.22 -3.08
C LEU A 26 2.82 9.09 -4.34
N GLU A 27 3.63 8.62 -5.29
CA GLU A 27 3.78 9.27 -6.59
C GLU A 27 2.43 9.36 -7.33
N LYS A 28 2.12 10.54 -7.88
CA LYS A 28 0.85 10.76 -8.62
C LYS A 28 0.68 9.78 -9.78
N LYS A 29 1.78 9.40 -10.43
CA LYS A 29 1.80 8.41 -11.52
C LYS A 29 1.27 7.03 -11.09
N TYR A 30 1.32 6.72 -9.79
CA TYR A 30 0.79 5.45 -9.27
C TYR A 30 -0.74 5.36 -9.40
N LEU A 31 -1.45 6.48 -9.37
CA LEU A 31 -2.89 6.48 -9.69
C LEU A 31 -3.16 5.92 -11.08
N ASN A 32 -2.34 6.28 -12.08
CA ASN A 32 -2.47 5.76 -13.44
C ASN A 32 -2.28 4.24 -13.50
N VAL A 33 -1.32 3.71 -12.73
CA VAL A 33 -1.12 2.25 -12.62
C VAL A 33 -2.33 1.57 -12.00
N MET A 34 -2.90 2.16 -10.94
CA MET A 34 -4.11 1.63 -10.31
C MET A 34 -5.31 1.64 -11.26
N VAL A 35 -5.51 2.75 -11.97
CA VAL A 35 -6.60 2.90 -12.96
C VAL A 35 -6.42 1.93 -14.12
N LEU A 36 -5.20 1.83 -14.69
CA LEU A 36 -4.92 0.91 -15.79
C LEU A 36 -5.25 -0.54 -15.42
N ASN A 37 -4.86 -0.96 -14.22
CA ASN A 37 -5.21 -2.29 -13.73
C ASN A 37 -6.73 -2.49 -13.61
N ARG A 38 -7.49 -1.47 -13.18
CA ARG A 38 -8.96 -1.53 -13.12
C ARG A 38 -9.60 -1.56 -14.51
N VAL A 39 -9.05 -0.80 -15.47
CA VAL A 39 -9.51 -0.79 -16.87
C VAL A 39 -9.38 -2.19 -17.49
N ILE A 40 -8.27 -2.89 -17.26
CA ILE A 40 -8.07 -4.25 -17.77
C ILE A 40 -9.16 -5.20 -17.24
N TRP A 41 -9.41 -5.19 -15.92
CA TRP A 41 -10.46 -6.01 -15.34
C TRP A 41 -11.86 -5.61 -15.81
N CYS A 42 -12.12 -4.30 -16.03
CA CYS A 42 -13.35 -3.81 -16.62
C CYS A 42 -13.56 -4.36 -18.03
N VAL A 43 -12.53 -4.31 -18.86
CA VAL A 43 -12.60 -4.84 -20.24
C VAL A 43 -12.84 -6.35 -20.24
N ILE A 44 -12.14 -7.11 -19.39
CA ILE A 44 -12.34 -8.56 -19.27
C ILE A 44 -13.78 -8.89 -18.87
N THR A 45 -14.34 -8.19 -17.88
CA THR A 45 -15.72 -8.43 -17.43
C THR A 45 -16.75 -8.02 -18.48
N LEU A 46 -16.52 -6.92 -19.21
CA LEU A 46 -17.40 -6.52 -20.32
C LEU A 46 -17.39 -7.53 -21.45
N ILE A 47 -16.21 -8.04 -21.83
CA ILE A 47 -16.11 -9.10 -22.84
C ILE A 47 -16.88 -10.35 -22.37
N ALA A 48 -16.73 -10.76 -21.10
CA ALA A 48 -17.44 -11.91 -20.55
C ALA A 48 -18.97 -11.72 -20.57
N ILE A 49 -19.47 -10.55 -20.17
CA ILE A 49 -20.90 -10.21 -20.14
C ILE A 49 -21.50 -10.22 -21.55
N ILE A 50 -20.74 -9.89 -22.59
CA ILE A 50 -21.18 -9.92 -23.97
C ILE A 50 -21.05 -11.33 -24.59
N ALA A 51 -19.92 -12.01 -24.33
CA ALA A 51 -19.63 -13.29 -24.96
C ALA A 51 -20.50 -14.45 -24.43
N ILE A 52 -20.78 -14.48 -23.11
CA ILE A 52 -21.50 -15.60 -22.49
C ILE A 52 -22.92 -15.76 -23.05
N PRO A 53 -23.76 -14.70 -23.20
CA PRO A 53 -25.08 -14.83 -23.80
C PRO A 53 -25.02 -15.31 -25.24
N ILE A 54 -24.07 -14.81 -26.02
CA ILE A 54 -23.90 -15.22 -27.44
C ILE A 54 -23.56 -16.72 -27.55
N LEU A 55 -22.66 -17.22 -26.67
CA LEU A 55 -22.25 -18.61 -26.69
C LEU A 55 -23.32 -19.59 -26.18
N ARG A 56 -24.27 -19.11 -25.35
CA ARG A 56 -25.34 -19.93 -24.75
C ARG A 56 -26.68 -19.75 -25.46
N ASP A 57 -26.75 -18.88 -26.46
CA ASP A 57 -27.98 -18.48 -27.12
C ASP A 57 -29.06 -17.97 -26.14
N GLU A 58 -28.58 -17.28 -25.08
CA GLU A 58 -29.40 -16.70 -24.02
C GLU A 58 -29.34 -15.17 -24.08
N ASN A 59 -30.40 -14.49 -23.67
CA ASN A 59 -30.41 -13.04 -23.54
C ASN A 59 -30.30 -12.63 -22.07
N PHE A 60 -29.25 -11.89 -21.72
CA PHE A 60 -29.17 -11.29 -20.40
C PHE A 60 -30.14 -10.11 -20.28
N SER A 61 -30.76 -10.00 -19.11
CA SER A 61 -31.60 -8.83 -18.79
C SER A 61 -30.77 -7.55 -18.82
N ILE A 62 -31.37 -6.46 -19.29
CA ILE A 62 -30.77 -5.13 -19.33
C ILE A 62 -30.23 -4.69 -17.94
N TYR A 63 -30.82 -5.20 -16.87
CA TYR A 63 -30.39 -4.93 -15.51
C TYR A 63 -28.96 -5.41 -15.21
N ILE A 64 -28.49 -6.46 -15.88
CA ILE A 64 -27.11 -6.98 -15.72
C ILE A 64 -26.11 -5.97 -16.28
N TYR A 65 -26.40 -5.38 -17.43
CA TYR A 65 -25.55 -4.37 -18.05
C TYR A 65 -25.52 -3.08 -17.20
N LEU A 66 -26.68 -2.62 -16.74
CA LEU A 66 -26.80 -1.43 -15.90
C LEU A 66 -26.11 -1.61 -14.54
N SER A 67 -26.27 -2.76 -13.91
CA SER A 67 -25.60 -3.08 -12.64
C SER A 67 -24.08 -3.16 -12.80
N SER A 68 -23.59 -3.76 -13.88
CA SER A 68 -22.17 -3.81 -14.20
C SER A 68 -21.59 -2.40 -14.38
N LEU A 69 -22.27 -1.53 -15.11
CA LEU A 69 -21.85 -0.14 -15.28
C LEU A 69 -21.76 0.59 -13.94
N PHE A 70 -22.78 0.46 -13.08
CA PHE A 70 -22.82 1.09 -11.77
C PHE A 70 -21.69 0.58 -10.86
N ILE A 71 -21.41 -0.73 -10.86
CA ILE A 71 -20.32 -1.34 -10.09
C ILE A 71 -18.97 -0.77 -10.53
N TRP A 72 -18.71 -0.69 -11.83
CA TRP A 72 -17.45 -0.16 -12.33
C TRP A 72 -17.26 1.33 -12.04
N LEU A 73 -18.31 2.12 -12.15
CA LEU A 73 -18.29 3.54 -11.79
C LEU A 73 -17.91 3.72 -10.31
N THR A 74 -18.49 2.89 -9.43
CA THR A 74 -18.18 2.87 -8.00
C THR A 74 -16.73 2.48 -7.74
N ILE A 75 -16.22 1.44 -8.43
CA ILE A 75 -14.82 0.98 -8.28
C ILE A 75 -13.84 2.07 -8.72
N PHE A 76 -14.09 2.79 -9.81
CA PHE A 76 -13.22 3.86 -10.28
C PHE A 76 -13.18 5.04 -9.31
N THR A 77 -14.33 5.49 -8.81
CA THR A 77 -14.38 6.56 -7.80
C THR A 77 -13.65 6.15 -6.52
N PHE A 78 -13.87 4.93 -6.05
CA PHE A 78 -13.20 4.41 -4.85
C PHE A 78 -11.68 4.27 -5.02
N THR A 79 -11.20 3.99 -6.23
CA THR A 79 -9.77 3.92 -6.53
C THR A 79 -9.08 5.27 -6.31
N GLY A 80 -9.69 6.36 -6.73
CA GLY A 80 -9.18 7.71 -6.50
C GLY A 80 -9.11 8.08 -5.01
N PHE A 81 -10.16 7.76 -4.24
CA PHE A 81 -10.16 7.97 -2.79
C PHE A 81 -9.11 7.11 -2.09
N SER A 82 -8.98 5.84 -2.49
CA SER A 82 -7.99 4.93 -1.94
C SER A 82 -6.56 5.42 -2.15
N PHE A 83 -6.26 5.98 -3.32
CA PHE A 83 -4.95 6.56 -3.59
C PHE A 83 -4.63 7.71 -2.61
N LYS A 84 -5.53 8.67 -2.43
CA LYS A 84 -5.35 9.85 -1.56
C LYS A 84 -5.15 9.49 -0.08
N LYS A 85 -5.68 8.35 0.37
CA LYS A 85 -5.59 7.90 1.76
C LYS A 85 -4.34 7.11 2.09
N LYS A 86 -3.55 6.74 1.08
CA LYS A 86 -2.28 6.03 1.30
C LYS A 86 -1.17 7.02 1.60
N LYS A 87 -0.53 6.85 2.77
CA LYS A 87 0.54 7.71 3.28
C LYS A 87 1.60 6.85 3.96
N TYR A 88 2.83 7.30 3.91
CA TYR A 88 3.94 6.64 4.60
C TYR A 88 4.90 7.68 5.19
N VAL A 89 5.70 7.25 6.14
CA VAL A 89 6.82 8.01 6.65
C VAL A 89 7.90 7.07 7.15
N PHE A 90 9.13 7.34 6.75
CA PHE A 90 10.32 6.72 7.31
C PHE A 90 10.87 7.65 8.39
N ARG A 91 11.06 7.13 9.60
CA ARG A 91 11.65 7.87 10.72
C ARG A 91 13.00 7.25 11.06
N GLU A 92 13.65 7.76 12.09
CA GLU A 92 14.99 7.32 12.47
C GLU A 92 15.04 5.84 12.93
N HIS A 93 13.98 5.37 13.62
CA HIS A 93 13.94 4.05 14.25
C HIS A 93 12.82 3.15 13.74
N ASP A 94 11.88 3.68 12.97
CA ASP A 94 10.70 2.96 12.51
C ASP A 94 10.15 3.49 11.18
N LEU A 95 9.21 2.75 10.64
CA LEU A 95 8.41 3.06 9.48
C LEU A 95 6.93 3.07 9.88
N ILE A 96 6.19 4.08 9.47
CA ILE A 96 4.73 4.12 9.58
C ILE A 96 4.13 4.10 8.18
N TYR A 97 3.16 3.22 7.97
CA TYR A 97 2.35 3.18 6.76
C TYR A 97 0.87 3.25 7.12
N SER A 98 0.16 4.18 6.49
CA SER A 98 -1.28 4.37 6.69
C SER A 98 -2.02 4.20 5.38
N SER A 99 -3.12 3.46 5.40
CA SER A 99 -3.95 3.21 4.23
C SER A 99 -5.39 2.91 4.64
N GLY A 100 -6.31 3.00 3.69
CA GLY A 100 -7.72 2.66 3.87
C GLY A 100 -8.65 3.83 3.69
N VAL A 101 -9.82 3.58 3.11
CA VAL A 101 -10.87 4.56 2.85
C VAL A 101 -11.96 4.45 3.89
N ILE A 102 -12.54 3.27 4.04
CA ILE A 102 -13.61 2.98 5.04
C ILE A 102 -12.96 2.64 6.38
N PHE A 103 -12.04 1.67 6.38
CA PHE A 103 -11.29 1.29 7.57
C PHE A 103 -9.86 1.79 7.43
N THR A 104 -9.46 2.75 8.25
CA THR A 104 -8.09 3.26 8.25
C THR A 104 -7.20 2.31 9.05
N LYS A 105 -6.20 1.74 8.38
CA LYS A 105 -5.15 0.93 8.99
C LYS A 105 -3.86 1.73 9.02
N SER A 106 -3.28 1.90 10.20
CA SER A 106 -1.95 2.50 10.39
C SER A 106 -1.06 1.48 11.08
N ILE A 107 0.02 1.12 10.41
CA ILE A 107 0.97 0.12 10.90
C ILE A 107 2.30 0.82 11.15
N LEU A 108 2.87 0.59 12.33
CA LEU A 108 4.20 1.02 12.71
C LEU A 108 5.10 -0.21 12.78
N ILE A 109 6.22 -0.19 12.07
CA ILE A 109 7.24 -1.26 12.12
C ILE A 109 8.57 -0.67 12.57
N PRO A 110 9.08 -1.04 13.75
CA PRO A 110 10.43 -0.73 14.16
C PRO A 110 11.45 -1.49 13.30
N TYR A 111 12.57 -0.86 12.92
CA TYR A 111 13.57 -1.48 12.04
C TYR A 111 14.21 -2.75 12.62
N ASN A 112 14.27 -2.88 13.95
CA ASN A 112 14.80 -4.09 14.62
C ASN A 112 13.93 -5.34 14.40
N ARG A 113 12.65 -5.18 13.99
CA ARG A 113 11.77 -6.30 13.66
C ARG A 113 11.86 -6.73 12.20
N ILE A 114 12.44 -5.91 11.33
CA ILE A 114 12.57 -6.22 9.91
C ILE A 114 13.68 -7.24 9.71
N GLN A 115 13.36 -8.37 9.10
CA GLN A 115 14.34 -9.41 8.77
C GLN A 115 14.99 -9.15 7.41
N HIS A 116 14.19 -8.87 6.40
CA HIS A 116 14.62 -8.50 5.07
C HIS A 116 13.59 -7.60 4.39
N LEU A 117 14.03 -6.97 3.33
CA LEU A 117 13.18 -6.14 2.49
C LEU A 117 13.48 -6.40 1.02
N ALA A 118 12.46 -6.31 0.19
CA ALA A 118 12.56 -6.51 -1.25
C ALA A 118 11.96 -5.32 -2.01
N VAL A 119 12.58 -4.93 -3.11
CA VAL A 119 12.03 -3.97 -4.05
C VAL A 119 11.47 -4.73 -5.24
N HIS A 120 10.20 -4.50 -5.54
CA HIS A 120 9.50 -5.11 -6.66
C HIS A 120 9.02 -4.06 -7.64
N GLN A 121 9.10 -4.38 -8.91
CA GLN A 121 8.62 -3.54 -9.99
C GLN A 121 7.75 -4.38 -10.93
N GLY A 122 6.44 -4.24 -10.82
CA GLY A 122 5.49 -4.91 -11.72
C GLY A 122 5.51 -4.29 -13.12
N VAL A 123 4.93 -4.97 -14.10
CA VAL A 123 4.93 -4.58 -15.51
C VAL A 123 4.48 -3.12 -15.72
N PHE A 124 3.30 -2.76 -15.23
CA PHE A 124 2.78 -1.39 -15.35
C PHE A 124 3.57 -0.37 -14.54
N SER A 125 4.07 -0.78 -13.37
CA SER A 125 4.91 0.10 -12.55
C SER A 125 6.21 0.44 -13.26
N ARG A 126 6.77 -0.50 -14.03
CA ARG A 126 7.99 -0.29 -14.83
C ARG A 126 7.81 0.79 -15.90
N ILE A 127 6.65 0.81 -16.58
CA ILE A 127 6.33 1.82 -17.61
C ILE A 127 6.34 3.24 -17.02
N TYR A 128 5.89 3.40 -15.77
CA TYR A 128 5.84 4.68 -15.07
C TYR A 128 7.06 4.96 -14.18
N ASN A 129 8.12 4.12 -14.26
CA ASN A 129 9.30 4.18 -13.41
C ASN A 129 8.97 4.15 -11.91
N LEU A 130 8.00 3.32 -11.52
CA LEU A 130 7.55 3.13 -10.15
C LEU A 130 7.99 1.78 -9.61
N ALA A 131 8.14 1.70 -8.29
CA ALA A 131 8.45 0.47 -7.57
C ALA A 131 7.62 0.35 -6.28
N SER A 132 7.71 -0.81 -5.66
CA SER A 132 7.16 -1.09 -4.34
C SER A 132 8.24 -1.67 -3.45
N ILE A 133 8.25 -1.28 -2.16
CA ILE A 133 9.09 -1.89 -1.14
C ILE A 133 8.22 -2.79 -0.29
N GLN A 134 8.65 -4.02 -0.11
CA GLN A 134 8.04 -5.01 0.77
C GLN A 134 8.94 -5.26 1.97
N PHE A 135 8.34 -5.22 3.15
CA PHE A 135 9.01 -5.44 4.43
C PHE A 135 8.53 -6.76 5.02
N TYR A 136 9.49 -7.60 5.42
CA TYR A 136 9.24 -8.90 6.03
C TYR A 136 9.73 -8.86 7.47
N THR A 137 8.84 -9.17 8.43
CA THR A 137 9.17 -9.17 9.86
C THR A 137 9.21 -10.58 10.43
N ALA A 138 9.80 -10.74 11.61
CA ALA A 138 9.86 -12.03 12.28
C ALA A 138 8.45 -12.51 12.69
N GLY A 139 8.06 -13.71 12.26
CA GLY A 139 6.79 -14.34 12.63
C GLY A 139 5.66 -14.19 11.60
N GLY A 140 5.86 -13.46 10.51
CA GLY A 140 4.90 -13.36 9.40
C GLY A 140 5.15 -14.42 8.30
N SER A 141 4.09 -15.01 7.76
CA SER A 141 4.16 -15.95 6.63
C SER A 141 4.19 -15.24 5.26
N SER A 142 3.96 -13.93 5.24
CA SER A 142 3.94 -13.07 4.05
C SER A 142 4.54 -11.69 4.37
N SER A 143 4.73 -10.84 3.37
CA SER A 143 5.15 -9.45 3.62
C SER A 143 4.14 -8.73 4.52
N ASP A 144 4.60 -8.22 5.66
CA ASP A 144 3.73 -7.53 6.62
C ASP A 144 3.25 -6.18 6.09
N ILE A 145 4.11 -5.48 5.34
CA ILE A 145 3.78 -4.22 4.68
C ILE A 145 4.36 -4.17 3.27
N SER A 146 3.56 -3.68 2.33
CA SER A 146 4.00 -3.32 0.99
C SER A 146 3.64 -1.87 0.69
N ILE A 147 4.64 -1.00 0.57
CA ILE A 147 4.50 0.39 0.13
C ILE A 147 4.66 0.41 -1.38
N LYS A 148 3.57 0.62 -2.10
CA LYS A 148 3.53 0.67 -3.57
C LYS A 148 3.49 2.12 -4.05
N GLY A 149 3.99 2.36 -5.28
CA GLY A 149 3.88 3.67 -5.91
C GLY A 149 4.93 4.67 -5.44
N LEU A 150 6.10 4.19 -5.08
CA LEU A 150 7.31 4.98 -4.94
C LEU A 150 7.98 5.15 -6.30
N SER A 151 8.78 6.21 -6.51
CA SER A 151 9.70 6.23 -7.63
C SER A 151 10.73 5.10 -7.49
N LYS A 152 11.27 4.60 -8.59
CA LYS A 152 12.29 3.54 -8.53
C LYS A 152 13.51 4.00 -7.74
N GLU A 153 13.93 5.25 -7.94
CA GLU A 153 15.06 5.86 -7.24
C GLU A 153 14.82 5.96 -5.73
N ASP A 154 13.65 6.46 -5.32
CA ASP A 154 13.33 6.56 -3.90
C ASP A 154 13.20 5.19 -3.25
N ALA A 155 12.64 4.21 -3.96
CA ALA A 155 12.55 2.85 -3.45
C ALA A 155 13.94 2.24 -3.18
N ASP A 156 14.90 2.47 -4.08
CA ASP A 156 16.27 1.99 -3.89
C ASP A 156 16.99 2.74 -2.76
N ARG A 157 16.84 4.05 -2.66
CA ARG A 157 17.38 4.86 -1.54
C ARG A 157 16.82 4.42 -0.19
N TRP A 158 15.50 4.22 -0.09
CA TRP A 158 14.89 3.75 1.14
C TRP A 158 15.32 2.32 1.48
N LYS A 159 15.48 1.45 0.49
CA LYS A 159 16.05 0.11 0.69
C LYS A 159 17.43 0.18 1.33
N GLU A 160 18.29 1.04 0.81
CA GLU A 160 19.66 1.22 1.28
C GLU A 160 19.68 1.74 2.71
N PHE A 161 18.95 2.83 2.98
CA PHE A 161 18.81 3.44 4.29
C PHE A 161 18.33 2.43 5.35
N VAL A 162 17.24 1.71 5.09
CA VAL A 162 16.69 0.75 6.05
C VAL A 162 17.65 -0.43 6.24
N SER A 163 18.32 -0.91 5.18
CA SER A 163 19.30 -1.99 5.27
C SER A 163 20.49 -1.61 6.16
N GLU A 164 20.99 -0.38 6.07
CA GLU A 164 22.04 0.11 6.95
C GLU A 164 21.58 0.20 8.41
N LYS A 165 20.36 0.69 8.65
CA LYS A 165 19.79 0.74 10.01
C LYS A 165 19.67 -0.66 10.62
N ILE A 166 19.19 -1.64 9.84
CA ILE A 166 19.10 -3.05 10.30
C ILE A 166 20.49 -3.61 10.65
N LYS A 167 21.50 -3.36 9.83
CA LYS A 167 22.88 -3.80 10.11
C LYS A 167 23.42 -3.23 11.42
N LYS A 168 23.24 -1.92 11.64
CA LYS A 168 23.69 -1.23 12.87
C LYS A 168 22.97 -1.70 14.13
N LEU A 169 21.72 -2.18 14.01
CA LEU A 169 20.94 -2.69 15.15
C LEU A 169 21.24 -4.16 15.50
N LYS A 170 21.91 -4.89 14.59
CA LYS A 170 22.31 -6.31 14.81
C LYS A 170 23.75 -6.48 15.28
N GLN A 171 24.53 -5.41 15.29
CA GLN A 171 25.88 -5.33 15.88
C GLN A 171 25.81 -4.95 17.36
#